data_f8410209aa091cdce986a2c2948fd67f
#
_entry.id   f8410209aa091cdce986a2c2948fd67f
#
_cell.length_a   1.000
_cell.length_b   1.000
_cell.length_c   1.000
_cell.angle_alpha   90.00
_cell.angle_beta   90.00
_cell.angle_gamma   90.00
#
_symmetry.space_group_name_H-M   'P 1'
#
loop_
_entity.id
_entity.type
_entity.pdbx_description
1 polymer ?
#
loop_
_entity_poly.entity_id
_entity_poly.type
_entity_poly.pdbx_seq_one_letter_code
_entity_poly.pdbx_strand_id
1 'polypeptide(L)'
;VNTTADIKAESDYCCTSSNALQIVKSIDDKKEILFLPDMFLGAYVQKKTNKKIKIWPGECHVHAAMKFEEIKNLRDEYPDSEVLIHPECACGSQAMLMAERTNDKSIHFLSTEAMIGKSQESKSKDIIVATEEGIIHKMKKACPDKNFIPINRTSKCNFMKMISVEKVYNSLKSESPEIKVPADLASRAR
;
A
#
# COMPACT_ATOMS: atom_id res chain seq x y z
N VAL A 1 9.04 4.29 -3.02
CA VAL A 1 7.68 4.03 -3.51
C VAL A 1 7.03 5.36 -3.88
N ASN A 2 6.44 5.47 -5.07
CA ASN A 2 5.66 6.64 -5.51
C ASN A 2 6.33 8.00 -5.23
N THR A 3 7.43 8.27 -5.94
CA THR A 3 8.23 9.49 -5.79
C THR A 3 8.62 10.06 -7.16
N THR A 4 9.20 11.25 -7.19
CA THR A 4 9.64 11.92 -8.42
C THR A 4 10.89 11.31 -9.01
N ALA A 5 11.20 11.64 -10.28
CA ALA A 5 12.42 11.19 -10.95
C ALA A 5 13.68 11.73 -10.25
N ASP A 6 13.61 12.96 -9.69
CA ASP A 6 14.72 13.56 -8.94
C ASP A 6 15.12 12.71 -7.73
N ILE A 7 14.15 12.30 -6.93
CA ILE A 7 14.39 11.44 -5.77
C ILE A 7 14.90 10.06 -6.19
N LYS A 8 14.37 9.51 -7.29
CA LYS A 8 14.86 8.22 -7.82
C LYS A 8 16.31 8.32 -8.28
N ALA A 9 16.70 9.42 -8.92
CA ALA A 9 18.07 9.66 -9.37
C ALA A 9 19.10 9.71 -8.23
N GLU A 10 18.66 10.07 -7.02
CA GLU A 10 19.49 10.11 -5.81
C GLU A 10 19.34 8.83 -4.95
N SER A 11 18.56 7.84 -5.40
CA SER A 11 18.29 6.62 -4.64
C SER A 11 19.08 5.43 -5.18
N ASP A 12 19.76 4.68 -4.31
CA ASP A 12 20.47 3.44 -4.70
C ASP A 12 19.53 2.32 -5.12
N TYR A 13 18.33 2.27 -4.53
CA TYR A 13 17.33 1.26 -4.79
C TYR A 13 15.94 1.85 -4.90
N CYS A 14 15.19 1.46 -5.93
CA CYS A 14 13.77 1.80 -6.07
C CYS A 14 12.92 0.54 -5.84
N CYS A 15 11.84 0.70 -5.08
CA CYS A 15 10.93 -0.39 -4.76
C CYS A 15 9.47 0.04 -4.77
N THR A 16 8.58 -0.92 -4.66
CA THR A 16 7.15 -0.73 -4.39
C THR A 16 6.79 -1.41 -3.07
N SER A 17 5.58 -1.21 -2.57
CA SER A 17 5.11 -1.92 -1.37
C SER A 17 5.14 -3.46 -1.54
N SER A 18 5.07 -3.96 -2.77
CA SER A 18 5.09 -5.40 -3.05
C SER A 18 6.47 -6.05 -2.89
N ASN A 19 7.57 -5.33 -3.15
CA ASN A 19 8.92 -5.88 -3.14
C ASN A 19 9.88 -5.20 -2.14
N ALA A 20 9.40 -4.22 -1.37
CA ALA A 20 10.22 -3.49 -0.40
C ALA A 20 10.94 -4.42 0.60
N LEU A 21 10.26 -5.44 1.12
CA LEU A 21 10.86 -6.43 2.01
C LEU A 21 12.02 -7.19 1.35
N GLN A 22 11.83 -7.61 0.11
CA GLN A 22 12.84 -8.36 -0.65
C GLN A 22 14.07 -7.49 -0.93
N ILE A 23 13.86 -6.25 -1.38
CA ILE A 23 14.93 -5.30 -1.66
C ILE A 23 15.71 -5.00 -0.38
N VAL A 24 15.04 -4.67 0.72
CA VAL A 24 15.74 -4.36 1.99
C VAL A 24 16.50 -5.56 2.54
N LYS A 25 15.96 -6.78 2.41
CA LYS A 25 16.68 -8.00 2.80
C LYS A 25 17.96 -8.23 2.00
N SER A 26 18.03 -7.82 0.73
CA SER A 26 19.20 -7.98 -0.12
C SER A 26 20.33 -6.99 0.17
N ILE A 27 20.07 -5.91 0.91
CA ILE A 27 21.08 -4.92 1.28
C ILE A 27 21.99 -5.49 2.40
N ASP A 28 23.30 -5.29 2.28
CA ASP A 28 24.29 -5.69 3.28
C ASP A 28 23.96 -5.10 4.66
N ASP A 29 24.02 -5.92 5.72
CA ASP A 29 23.70 -5.53 7.11
C ASP A 29 24.63 -4.43 7.67
N LYS A 30 25.81 -4.23 7.06
CA LYS A 30 26.73 -3.17 7.42
C LYS A 30 26.35 -1.80 6.85
N LYS A 31 25.43 -1.77 5.88
CA LYS A 31 24.98 -0.52 5.27
C LYS A 31 23.86 0.13 6.08
N GLU A 32 23.95 1.44 6.21
CA GLU A 32 22.87 2.24 6.75
C GLU A 32 21.81 2.42 5.66
N ILE A 33 20.53 2.26 6.02
CA ILE A 33 19.41 2.36 5.10
C ILE A 33 18.60 3.60 5.44
N LEU A 34 18.42 4.51 4.50
CA LEU A 34 17.42 5.57 4.56
C LEU A 34 16.20 5.12 3.74
N PHE A 35 15.07 4.91 4.39
CA PHE A 35 13.83 4.50 3.75
C PHE A 35 12.88 5.69 3.57
N LEU A 36 12.42 5.90 2.35
CA LEU A 36 11.50 6.97 1.99
C LEU A 36 10.54 6.48 0.87
N PRO A 37 9.39 7.14 0.66
CA PRO A 37 8.90 8.33 1.34
C PRO A 37 7.95 8.02 2.53
N ASP A 38 7.45 6.78 2.69
CA ASP A 38 6.37 6.44 3.62
C ASP A 38 6.90 5.82 4.92
N MET A 39 6.53 6.44 6.05
CA MET A 39 7.02 6.03 7.36
C MET A 39 6.39 4.72 7.85
N PHE A 40 5.13 4.44 7.51
CA PHE A 40 4.44 3.24 7.96
C PHE A 40 4.97 2.01 7.24
N LEU A 41 5.17 2.11 5.91
CA LEU A 41 5.86 1.07 5.15
C LEU A 41 7.29 0.87 5.65
N GLY A 42 8.03 1.94 5.94
CA GLY A 42 9.37 1.87 6.51
C GLY A 42 9.39 1.12 7.85
N ALA A 43 8.48 1.43 8.75
CA ALA A 43 8.34 0.75 10.05
C ALA A 43 7.95 -0.73 9.90
N TYR A 44 7.03 -1.03 8.98
CA TYR A 44 6.66 -2.40 8.64
C TYR A 44 7.87 -3.21 8.14
N VAL A 45 8.63 -2.65 7.18
CA VAL A 45 9.82 -3.30 6.63
C VAL A 45 10.90 -3.48 7.70
N GLN A 46 11.15 -2.48 8.54
CA GLN A 46 12.09 -2.56 9.65
C GLN A 46 11.74 -3.71 10.59
N LYS A 47 10.47 -3.78 11.03
CA LYS A 47 10.01 -4.86 11.92
C LYS A 47 10.15 -6.24 11.29
N LYS A 48 9.88 -6.40 9.99
CA LYS A 48 9.92 -7.69 9.29
C LYS A 48 11.34 -8.14 8.88
N THR A 49 12.31 -7.22 8.87
CA THR A 49 13.69 -7.52 8.47
C THR A 49 14.68 -7.47 9.62
N ASN A 50 14.31 -6.88 10.76
CA ASN A 50 15.18 -6.56 11.90
C ASN A 50 16.40 -5.68 11.54
N LYS A 51 16.40 -5.03 10.36
CA LYS A 51 17.48 -4.12 9.94
C LYS A 51 17.31 -2.75 10.57
N LYS A 52 18.43 -2.07 10.80
CA LYS A 52 18.41 -0.66 11.23
C LYS A 52 18.11 0.23 10.05
N ILE A 53 16.95 0.87 10.09
CA ILE A 53 16.47 1.73 9.01
C ILE A 53 16.22 3.13 9.59
N LYS A 54 16.82 4.15 8.99
CA LYS A 54 16.40 5.55 9.17
C LYS A 54 15.16 5.77 8.32
N ILE A 55 14.06 6.10 8.95
CA ILE A 55 12.77 6.25 8.29
C ILE A 55 12.49 7.73 8.07
N TRP A 56 12.21 8.11 6.82
CA TRP A 56 11.72 9.44 6.49
C TRP A 56 10.30 9.63 7.04
N PRO A 57 9.97 10.77 7.70
CA PRO A 57 8.67 10.99 8.32
C PRO A 57 7.61 11.49 7.31
N GLY A 58 7.51 10.85 6.16
CA GLY A 58 6.46 11.10 5.17
C GLY A 58 5.35 10.07 5.26
N GLU A 59 4.17 10.41 4.75
CA GLU A 59 3.00 9.55 4.81
C GLU A 59 2.07 9.73 3.61
N CYS A 60 1.31 8.70 3.29
CA CYS A 60 0.19 8.80 2.37
C CYS A 60 -1.04 9.31 3.13
N HIS A 61 -1.58 10.48 2.76
CA HIS A 61 -2.73 11.11 3.45
C HIS A 61 -3.97 10.20 3.55
N VAL A 62 -4.17 9.27 2.62
CA VAL A 62 -5.27 8.30 2.68
C VAL A 62 -5.02 7.25 3.74
N HIS A 63 -3.84 6.63 3.71
CA HIS A 63 -3.49 5.55 4.62
C HIS A 63 -3.22 6.05 6.05
N ALA A 64 -2.70 7.28 6.21
CA ALA A 64 -2.48 7.90 7.51
C ALA A 64 -3.79 8.20 8.26
N ALA A 65 -4.88 8.43 7.54
CA ALA A 65 -6.19 8.69 8.14
C ALA A 65 -6.92 7.43 8.64
N MET A 66 -6.46 6.23 8.30
CA MET A 66 -7.10 4.97 8.70
C MET A 66 -6.76 4.61 10.15
N LYS A 67 -7.78 4.36 10.97
CA LYS A 67 -7.63 4.09 12.41
C LYS A 67 -7.83 2.62 12.71
N PHE A 68 -7.10 2.12 13.69
CA PHE A 68 -7.21 0.73 14.13
C PHE A 68 -8.59 0.42 14.76
N GLU A 69 -9.21 1.38 15.43
CA GLU A 69 -10.55 1.27 15.99
C GLU A 69 -11.61 0.95 14.92
N GLU A 70 -11.43 1.46 13.70
CA GLU A 70 -12.35 1.14 12.59
C GLU A 70 -12.28 -0.34 12.23
N ILE A 71 -11.09 -0.95 12.23
CA ILE A 71 -10.92 -2.40 12.03
C ILE A 71 -11.61 -3.17 13.15
N LYS A 72 -11.44 -2.77 14.41
CA LYS A 72 -12.07 -3.45 15.54
C LYS A 72 -13.59 -3.43 15.43
N ASN A 73 -14.18 -2.26 15.20
CA ASN A 73 -15.62 -2.11 15.06
C ASN A 73 -16.18 -2.98 13.92
N LEU A 74 -15.48 -3.00 12.77
CA LEU A 74 -15.89 -3.86 11.65
C LEU A 74 -15.73 -5.35 11.97
N ARG A 75 -14.72 -5.73 12.74
CA ARG A 75 -14.56 -7.13 13.18
C ARG A 75 -15.62 -7.56 14.19
N ASP A 76 -16.11 -6.64 15.01
CA ASP A 76 -17.24 -6.93 15.92
C ASP A 76 -18.54 -7.15 15.12
N GLU A 77 -18.71 -6.42 13.99
CA GLU A 77 -19.84 -6.59 13.07
C GLU A 77 -19.69 -7.83 12.16
N TYR A 78 -18.45 -8.14 11.73
CA TYR A 78 -18.11 -9.24 10.83
C TYR A 78 -17.05 -10.16 11.47
N PRO A 79 -17.38 -10.97 12.48
CA PRO A 79 -16.42 -11.71 13.30
C PRO A 79 -15.59 -12.74 12.53
N ASP A 80 -16.13 -13.31 11.46
CA ASP A 80 -15.45 -14.30 10.61
C ASP A 80 -14.71 -13.68 9.41
N SER A 81 -14.58 -12.34 9.38
CA SER A 81 -13.93 -11.64 8.29
C SER A 81 -12.41 -11.81 8.31
N GLU A 82 -11.80 -11.88 7.11
CA GLU A 82 -10.38 -11.60 6.95
C GLU A 82 -10.14 -10.10 6.80
N VAL A 83 -8.99 -9.63 7.29
CA VAL A 83 -8.60 -8.22 7.22
C VAL A 83 -7.36 -8.07 6.34
N LEU A 84 -7.49 -7.33 5.26
CA LEU A 84 -6.40 -7.04 4.33
C LEU A 84 -5.94 -5.59 4.53
N ILE A 85 -4.71 -5.41 4.99
CA ILE A 85 -4.15 -4.11 5.36
C ILE A 85 -3.00 -3.77 4.43
N HIS A 86 -3.02 -2.57 3.85
CA HIS A 86 -1.86 -2.06 3.12
C HIS A 86 -0.73 -1.69 4.10
N PRO A 87 0.54 -2.02 3.82
CA PRO A 87 1.65 -1.73 4.73
C PRO A 87 1.90 -0.24 5.01
N GLU A 88 1.36 0.65 4.19
CA GLU A 88 1.37 2.11 4.40
C GLU A 88 0.26 2.59 5.35
N CYS A 89 -0.63 1.71 5.82
CA CYS A 89 -1.71 2.08 6.73
C CYS A 89 -1.19 2.43 8.13
N ALA A 90 -1.60 3.58 8.67
CA ALA A 90 -1.31 3.96 10.06
C ALA A 90 -1.90 2.95 11.08
N CYS A 91 -3.03 2.33 10.72
CA CYS A 91 -3.65 1.25 11.49
C CYS A 91 -2.76 0.00 11.62
N GLY A 92 -1.76 -0.16 10.73
CA GLY A 92 -1.00 -1.39 10.56
C GLY A 92 -0.17 -1.80 11.79
N SER A 93 0.47 -0.85 12.46
CA SER A 93 1.30 -1.17 13.64
C SER A 93 0.50 -1.77 14.78
N GLN A 94 -0.68 -1.20 15.07
CA GLN A 94 -1.57 -1.71 16.13
C GLN A 94 -2.21 -3.04 15.73
N ALA A 95 -2.64 -3.17 14.48
CA ALA A 95 -3.18 -4.42 13.95
C ALA A 95 -2.15 -5.56 14.02
N MET A 96 -0.87 -5.27 13.71
CA MET A 96 0.22 -6.25 13.79
C MET A 96 0.47 -6.71 15.23
N LEU A 97 0.51 -5.78 16.18
CA LEU A 97 0.66 -6.11 17.59
C LEU A 97 -0.51 -6.94 18.12
N MET A 98 -1.74 -6.62 17.71
CA MET A 98 -2.91 -7.40 18.06
C MET A 98 -2.81 -8.81 17.49
N ALA A 99 -2.54 -8.96 16.20
CA ALA A 99 -2.42 -10.24 15.54
C ALA A 99 -1.34 -11.13 16.18
N GLU A 100 -0.19 -10.56 16.56
CA GLU A 100 0.86 -11.28 17.24
C GLU A 100 0.45 -11.74 18.65
N ARG A 101 -0.25 -10.90 19.44
CA ARG A 101 -0.70 -11.22 20.80
C ARG A 101 -1.80 -12.26 20.83
N THR A 102 -2.70 -12.24 19.86
CA THR A 102 -3.86 -13.14 19.79
C THR A 102 -3.63 -14.34 18.88
N ASN A 103 -2.46 -14.44 18.24
CA ASN A 103 -2.17 -15.41 17.17
C ASN A 103 -3.23 -15.42 16.07
N ASP A 104 -3.75 -14.22 15.75
CA ASP A 104 -4.79 -14.04 14.75
C ASP A 104 -4.20 -14.12 13.34
N LYS A 105 -4.54 -15.18 12.63
CA LYS A 105 -4.07 -15.45 11.26
C LYS A 105 -4.98 -14.85 10.19
N SER A 106 -6.07 -14.20 10.57
CA SER A 106 -7.00 -13.58 9.63
C SER A 106 -6.58 -12.16 9.21
N ILE A 107 -5.51 -11.60 9.80
CA ILE A 107 -4.98 -10.28 9.48
C ILE A 107 -3.76 -10.41 8.57
N HIS A 108 -3.82 -9.80 7.39
CA HIS A 108 -2.78 -9.89 6.36
C HIS A 108 -2.30 -8.51 5.95
N PHE A 109 -0.96 -8.35 5.85
CA PHE A 109 -0.31 -7.14 5.35
C PHE A 109 0.13 -7.37 3.91
N LEU A 110 -0.53 -6.72 2.96
CA LEU A 110 -0.43 -7.03 1.54
C LEU A 110 -0.40 -5.76 0.68
N SER A 111 0.33 -5.81 -0.43
CA SER A 111 0.16 -4.82 -1.49
C SER A 111 -1.23 -4.98 -2.13
N THR A 112 -1.69 -3.95 -2.83
CA THR A 112 -3.02 -3.98 -3.48
C THR A 112 -3.20 -5.14 -4.44
N GLU A 113 -2.17 -5.50 -5.21
CA GLU A 113 -2.22 -6.66 -6.11
C GLU A 113 -2.30 -7.99 -5.33
N ALA A 114 -1.51 -8.13 -4.26
CA ALA A 114 -1.53 -9.32 -3.41
C ALA A 114 -2.87 -9.47 -2.66
N MET A 115 -3.59 -8.37 -2.38
CA MET A 115 -4.94 -8.42 -1.80
C MET A 115 -5.93 -9.12 -2.72
N ILE A 116 -5.84 -8.90 -4.03
CA ILE A 116 -6.71 -9.57 -5.01
C ILE A 116 -6.46 -11.09 -4.97
N GLY A 117 -5.20 -11.52 -5.06
CA GLY A 117 -4.84 -12.95 -4.97
C GLY A 117 -5.29 -13.58 -3.65
N LYS A 118 -5.03 -12.91 -2.52
CA LYS A 118 -5.48 -13.39 -1.20
C LYS A 118 -7.00 -13.53 -1.12
N SER A 119 -7.74 -12.61 -1.73
CA SER A 119 -9.20 -12.70 -1.75
C SER A 119 -9.72 -13.90 -2.52
N GLN A 120 -9.02 -14.34 -3.57
CA GLN A 120 -9.38 -15.55 -4.33
C GLN A 120 -9.12 -16.83 -3.53
N GLU A 121 -8.05 -16.84 -2.72
CA GLU A 121 -7.68 -17.98 -1.86
C GLU A 121 -8.50 -18.08 -0.57
N SER A 122 -9.02 -16.96 -0.10
CA SER A 122 -9.75 -16.85 1.16
C SER A 122 -11.02 -17.68 1.14
N LYS A 123 -11.32 -18.35 2.26
CA LYS A 123 -12.60 -19.02 2.50
C LYS A 123 -13.64 -18.09 3.14
N SER A 124 -13.22 -16.96 3.68
CA SER A 124 -14.12 -15.97 4.28
C SER A 124 -14.97 -15.32 3.20
N LYS A 125 -16.25 -15.13 3.49
CA LYS A 125 -17.17 -14.38 2.64
C LYS A 125 -16.98 -12.88 2.80
N ASP A 126 -16.69 -12.44 4.02
CA ASP A 126 -16.52 -11.04 4.37
C ASP A 126 -15.03 -10.69 4.45
N ILE A 127 -14.62 -9.65 3.76
CA ILE A 127 -13.23 -9.19 3.71
C ILE A 127 -13.19 -7.69 3.98
N ILE A 128 -12.58 -7.31 5.09
CA ILE A 128 -12.32 -5.91 5.46
C ILE A 128 -11.07 -5.45 4.71
N VAL A 129 -11.17 -4.32 4.03
CA VAL A 129 -10.12 -3.79 3.15
C VAL A 129 -9.62 -2.44 3.69
N ALA A 130 -8.40 -2.42 4.22
CA ALA A 130 -7.74 -1.24 4.76
C ALA A 130 -6.71 -0.68 3.75
N THR A 131 -7.22 -0.07 2.70
CA THR A 131 -6.50 0.70 1.68
C THR A 131 -7.46 1.62 0.94
N GLU A 132 -6.99 2.32 -0.09
CA GLU A 132 -7.83 3.15 -0.96
C GLU A 132 -8.94 2.32 -1.60
N GLU A 133 -10.20 2.80 -1.51
CA GLU A 133 -11.40 2.01 -1.85
C GLU A 133 -11.51 1.59 -3.32
N GLY A 134 -10.79 2.26 -4.23
CA GLY A 134 -10.85 1.95 -5.66
C GLY A 134 -10.43 0.53 -6.01
N ILE A 135 -9.61 -0.12 -5.17
CA ILE A 135 -9.23 -1.53 -5.34
C ILE A 135 -10.43 -2.48 -5.23
N ILE A 136 -11.46 -2.11 -4.45
CA ILE A 136 -12.65 -2.95 -4.23
C ILE A 136 -13.34 -3.26 -5.56
N HIS A 137 -13.33 -2.34 -6.53
CA HIS A 137 -13.88 -2.62 -7.86
C HIS A 137 -13.20 -3.81 -8.53
N LYS A 138 -11.87 -3.87 -8.51
CA LYS A 138 -11.10 -5.00 -9.06
C LYS A 138 -11.34 -6.27 -8.26
N MET A 139 -11.39 -6.19 -6.93
CA MET A 139 -11.63 -7.32 -6.04
C MET A 139 -13.02 -7.93 -6.28
N LYS A 140 -14.07 -7.12 -6.38
CA LYS A 140 -15.43 -7.57 -6.71
C LYS A 140 -15.52 -8.22 -8.10
N LYS A 141 -14.74 -7.72 -9.06
CA LYS A 141 -14.67 -8.31 -10.39
C LYS A 141 -13.98 -9.68 -10.38
N ALA A 142 -12.95 -9.85 -9.54
CA ALA A 142 -12.22 -11.11 -9.39
C ALA A 142 -12.97 -12.13 -8.52
N CYS A 143 -13.75 -11.67 -7.54
CA CYS A 143 -14.48 -12.49 -6.57
C CYS A 143 -15.89 -11.90 -6.36
N PRO A 144 -16.82 -12.08 -7.30
CA PRO A 144 -18.15 -11.45 -7.25
C PRO A 144 -19.01 -11.91 -6.06
N ASP A 145 -18.79 -13.11 -5.56
CA ASP A 145 -19.55 -13.71 -4.45
C ASP A 145 -19.09 -13.25 -3.06
N LYS A 146 -18.01 -12.46 -2.99
CA LYS A 146 -17.48 -11.96 -1.71
C LYS A 146 -17.99 -10.56 -1.39
N ASN A 147 -18.12 -10.31 -0.09
CA ASN A 147 -18.45 -9.00 0.45
C ASN A 147 -17.17 -8.28 0.84
N PHE A 148 -16.83 -7.20 0.12
CA PHE A 148 -15.68 -6.37 0.40
C PHE A 148 -16.11 -5.11 1.14
N ILE A 149 -15.61 -4.94 2.35
CA ILE A 149 -15.98 -3.91 3.30
C ILE A 149 -14.82 -2.93 3.42
N PRO A 150 -14.92 -1.70 2.89
CA PRO A 150 -13.88 -0.70 3.08
C PRO A 150 -13.77 -0.35 4.56
N ILE A 151 -12.55 -0.11 5.05
CA ILE A 151 -12.30 0.28 6.45
C ILE A 151 -13.14 1.50 6.85
N ASN A 152 -13.32 2.44 5.94
CA ASN A 152 -14.24 3.58 6.07
C ASN A 152 -14.65 4.11 4.69
N ARG A 153 -15.60 5.05 4.67
CA ARG A 153 -16.12 5.68 3.43
C ARG A 153 -15.25 6.85 2.93
N THR A 154 -14.23 7.23 3.68
CA THR A 154 -13.33 8.37 3.37
C THR A 154 -12.00 7.92 2.78
N SER A 155 -11.76 6.63 2.64
CA SER A 155 -10.53 6.05 2.07
C SER A 155 -10.42 6.26 0.56
N LYS A 156 -10.53 7.53 0.12
CA LYS A 156 -10.47 7.95 -1.28
C LYS A 156 -9.26 8.86 -1.51
N CYS A 157 -8.49 8.55 -2.52
CA CYS A 157 -7.40 9.42 -2.94
C CYS A 157 -7.88 10.44 -3.96
N ASN A 158 -8.00 11.70 -3.55
CA ASN A 158 -8.42 12.78 -4.43
C ASN A 158 -7.49 12.94 -5.65
N PHE A 159 -6.19 12.71 -5.49
CA PHE A 159 -5.23 12.77 -6.60
C PHE A 159 -5.47 11.66 -7.63
N MET A 160 -5.72 10.42 -7.20
CA MET A 160 -6.08 9.33 -8.11
C MET A 160 -7.41 9.61 -8.83
N LYS A 161 -8.37 10.25 -8.15
CA LYS A 161 -9.68 10.61 -8.72
C LYS A 161 -9.64 11.83 -9.64
N MET A 162 -8.51 12.52 -9.77
CA MET A 162 -8.32 13.58 -10.78
C MET A 162 -8.26 13.04 -12.21
N ILE A 163 -7.98 11.75 -12.39
CA ILE A 163 -7.98 11.10 -13.70
C ILE A 163 -9.43 10.70 -14.04
N SER A 164 -9.95 11.25 -15.13
CA SER A 164 -11.29 10.93 -15.66
C SER A 164 -11.19 10.23 -17.02
N VAL A 165 -12.25 9.52 -17.39
CA VAL A 165 -12.33 8.86 -18.72
C VAL A 165 -12.16 9.89 -19.84
N GLU A 166 -12.75 11.08 -19.69
CA GLU A 166 -12.60 12.18 -20.65
C GLU A 166 -11.14 12.64 -20.81
N LYS A 167 -10.41 12.79 -19.68
CA LYS A 167 -8.98 13.15 -19.72
C LYS A 167 -8.15 12.06 -20.41
N VAL A 168 -8.45 10.78 -20.16
CA VAL A 168 -7.78 9.66 -20.83
C VAL A 168 -8.08 9.70 -22.34
N TYR A 169 -9.34 9.87 -22.72
CA TYR A 169 -9.73 9.98 -24.13
C TYR A 169 -9.02 11.16 -24.82
N ASN A 170 -9.04 12.34 -24.22
CA ASN A 170 -8.40 13.53 -24.79
C ASN A 170 -6.88 13.37 -24.91
N SER A 171 -6.23 12.76 -23.91
CA SER A 171 -4.79 12.48 -23.96
C SER A 171 -4.43 11.52 -25.09
N LEU A 172 -5.20 10.46 -25.28
CA LEU A 172 -4.99 9.51 -26.36
C LEU A 172 -5.25 10.13 -27.74
N LYS A 173 -6.28 10.98 -27.85
CA LYS A 173 -6.67 11.61 -29.12
C LYS A 173 -5.68 12.68 -29.58
N SER A 174 -5.15 13.47 -28.65
CA SER A 174 -4.28 14.62 -28.94
C SER A 174 -2.79 14.35 -28.65
N GLU A 175 -2.45 13.15 -28.12
CA GLU A 175 -1.09 12.79 -27.65
C GLU A 175 -0.51 13.85 -26.71
N SER A 176 -1.35 14.42 -25.84
CA SER A 176 -1.03 15.54 -24.95
C SER A 176 -1.61 15.29 -23.55
N PRO A 177 -0.93 15.78 -22.46
CA PRO A 177 0.38 16.45 -22.47
C PRO A 177 1.55 15.47 -22.67
N GLU A 178 2.57 15.93 -23.37
CA GLU A 178 3.85 15.18 -23.44
C GLU A 178 4.59 15.32 -22.12
N ILE A 179 4.99 14.20 -21.52
CA ILE A 179 5.82 14.18 -20.31
C ILE A 179 7.28 14.08 -20.70
N LYS A 180 8.08 15.07 -20.28
CA LYS A 180 9.51 15.11 -20.54
C LYS A 180 10.29 15.03 -19.22
N VAL A 181 11.25 14.13 -19.16
CA VAL A 181 12.25 14.06 -18.09
C VAL A 181 13.59 14.43 -18.70
N PRO A 182 14.37 15.37 -18.11
CA PRO A 182 15.70 15.70 -18.60
C PRO A 182 16.56 14.44 -18.76
N ALA A 183 17.33 14.37 -19.86
CA ALA A 183 18.04 13.15 -20.24
C ALA A 183 19.06 12.68 -19.19
N ASP A 184 19.75 13.60 -18.53
CA ASP A 184 20.68 13.34 -17.43
C ASP A 184 19.95 12.77 -16.21
N LEU A 185 18.81 13.35 -15.85
CA LEU A 185 17.97 12.87 -14.76
C LEU A 185 17.39 11.46 -15.07
N ALA A 186 16.89 11.26 -16.28
CA ALA A 186 16.37 9.97 -16.72
C ALA A 186 17.45 8.88 -16.70
N SER A 187 18.69 9.22 -17.04
CA SER A 187 19.83 8.29 -17.00
C SER A 187 20.17 7.87 -15.56
N ARG A 188 20.15 8.81 -14.60
CA ARG A 188 20.46 8.53 -13.19
C ARG A 188 19.31 7.82 -12.46
N ALA A 189 18.08 8.03 -12.89
CA ALA A 189 16.88 7.45 -12.27
C ALA A 189 16.54 6.01 -12.73
N ARG A 190 17.36 5.43 -13.63
CA ARG A 190 17.25 4.04 -14.10
C ARG A 190 18.02 3.10 -13.19
#